data_12f9d28a06cbaf0cc7c2731c6d92c1ae
#
_entry.id   12f9d28a06cbaf0cc7c2731c6d92c1ae
#
_cell.length_a   1.000
_cell.length_b   1.000
_cell.length_c   1.000
_cell.angle_alpha   90.00
_cell.angle_beta   90.00
_cell.angle_gamma   90.00
#
_symmetry.space_group_name_H-M   'P 1'
#
loop_
_entity.id
_entity.type
_entity.pdbx_description
1 polymer ?
#
loop_
_entity_poly.entity_id
_entity_poly.type
_entity_poly.pdbx_seq_one_letter_code
_entity_poly.pdbx_strand_id
1 'polypeptide(L)'
;MALVADPSTQRSACTALDALLEVLHDVIDQYLSLIMERLSGLLETAPLNVKAVVTGAIGSAAHASKDRFTKYFQETMNRMQHFLVLVGEGEETELRGITMDTVGTFAEAVGKDLFRPYYEPLMKQAFQGIELGSARLRECSFLFFGVMAGVFGEEFAPSLPAVVPSLIASLKQEESGQESQPRKSTTWLP
;
A
#
# COMPACT_ATOMS: atom_id res chain seq x y z
N MET A 1 16.03 -21.56 -23.01
CA MET A 1 14.70 -21.17 -22.50
C MET A 1 14.85 -20.77 -21.05
N ALA A 2 14.69 -19.50 -20.72
CA ALA A 2 14.62 -19.09 -19.32
C ALA A 2 13.33 -19.70 -18.75
N LEU A 3 13.45 -20.46 -17.67
CA LEU A 3 12.30 -20.93 -16.90
C LEU A 3 11.60 -19.67 -16.34
N VAL A 4 10.46 -19.33 -16.92
CA VAL A 4 9.57 -18.31 -16.33
C VAL A 4 8.98 -18.95 -15.09
N ALA A 5 9.29 -18.41 -13.91
CA ALA A 5 8.72 -18.93 -12.68
C ALA A 5 7.19 -18.77 -12.74
N ASP A 6 6.46 -19.78 -12.26
CA ASP A 6 5.01 -19.72 -12.17
C ASP A 6 4.55 -18.65 -11.15
N PRO A 7 3.30 -18.16 -11.25
CA PRO A 7 2.81 -17.09 -10.38
C PRO A 7 2.89 -17.40 -8.88
N SER A 8 2.74 -18.68 -8.47
CA SER A 8 2.85 -19.08 -7.06
C SER A 8 4.27 -18.93 -6.55
N THR A 9 5.25 -19.37 -7.34
CA THR A 9 6.69 -19.19 -7.02
C THR A 9 7.07 -17.73 -6.99
N GLN A 10 6.59 -16.92 -7.95
CA GLN A 10 6.84 -15.47 -7.97
C GLN A 10 6.30 -14.79 -6.70
N ARG A 11 5.07 -15.13 -6.31
CA ARG A 11 4.44 -14.63 -5.09
C ARG A 11 5.25 -14.97 -3.83
N SER A 12 5.64 -16.24 -3.68
CA SER A 12 6.43 -16.71 -2.53
C SER A 12 7.80 -16.03 -2.48
N ALA A 13 8.44 -15.83 -3.62
CA ALA A 13 9.73 -15.12 -3.70
C ALA A 13 9.60 -13.65 -3.31
N CYS A 14 8.54 -12.96 -3.74
CA CYS A 14 8.28 -11.58 -3.33
C CYS A 14 7.98 -11.47 -1.83
N THR A 15 7.21 -12.39 -1.25
CA THR A 15 6.93 -12.42 0.19
C THR A 15 8.22 -12.67 1.01
N ALA A 16 9.09 -13.56 0.54
CA ALA A 16 10.37 -13.79 1.19
C ALA A 16 11.31 -12.58 1.08
N LEU A 17 11.31 -11.91 -0.08
CA LEU A 17 12.08 -10.69 -0.29
C LEU A 17 11.61 -9.56 0.62
N ASP A 18 10.29 -9.39 0.75
CA ASP A 18 9.66 -8.43 1.66
C ASP A 18 10.18 -8.60 3.10
N ALA A 19 10.10 -9.81 3.64
CA ALA A 19 10.63 -10.12 4.97
C ALA A 19 12.15 -9.89 5.12
N LEU A 20 12.94 -10.16 4.05
CA LEU A 20 14.37 -9.88 4.07
C LEU A 20 14.67 -8.37 4.08
N LEU A 21 13.89 -7.58 3.33
CA LEU A 21 14.04 -6.14 3.27
C LEU A 21 13.76 -5.46 4.60
N GLU A 22 12.81 -5.99 5.39
CA GLU A 22 12.52 -5.48 6.74
C GLU A 22 13.71 -5.61 7.71
N VAL A 23 14.57 -6.60 7.51
CA VAL A 23 15.66 -6.93 8.44
C VAL A 23 17.03 -6.42 7.98
N LEU A 24 17.24 -6.31 6.65
CA LEU A 24 18.58 -6.13 6.06
C LEU A 24 18.81 -4.69 5.55
N HIS A 25 18.35 -3.68 6.25
CA HIS A 25 18.44 -2.26 5.85
C HIS A 25 19.84 -1.81 5.38
N ASP A 26 20.90 -2.27 6.07
CA ASP A 26 22.26 -1.82 5.80
C ASP A 26 22.92 -2.54 4.61
N VAL A 27 22.37 -3.67 4.19
CA VAL A 27 22.99 -4.54 3.16
C VAL A 27 22.28 -4.42 1.80
N ILE A 28 21.12 -3.76 1.77
CA ILE A 28 20.25 -3.70 0.57
C ILE A 28 20.91 -3.02 -0.62
N ASP A 29 21.82 -2.07 -0.39
CA ASP A 29 22.37 -1.21 -1.43
C ASP A 29 22.98 -1.96 -2.61
N GLN A 30 23.74 -2.99 -2.30
CA GLN A 30 24.40 -3.78 -3.35
C GLN A 30 23.39 -4.56 -4.22
N TYR A 31 22.19 -4.81 -3.70
CA TYR A 31 21.14 -5.58 -4.38
C TYR A 31 19.99 -4.71 -4.90
N LEU A 32 19.86 -3.47 -4.43
CA LEU A 32 18.71 -2.61 -4.72
C LEU A 32 18.44 -2.46 -6.22
N SER A 33 19.50 -2.26 -7.02
CA SER A 33 19.32 -2.10 -8.47
C SER A 33 18.73 -3.36 -9.12
N LEU A 34 19.26 -4.53 -8.76
CA LEU A 34 18.76 -5.81 -9.27
C LEU A 34 17.32 -6.09 -8.80
N ILE A 35 17.02 -5.81 -7.52
CA ILE A 35 15.70 -5.96 -6.94
C ILE A 35 14.70 -5.09 -7.70
N MET A 36 14.97 -3.81 -7.85
CA MET A 36 14.08 -2.86 -8.50
C MET A 36 13.85 -3.20 -9.99
N GLU A 37 14.90 -3.63 -10.71
CA GLU A 37 14.77 -4.10 -12.09
C GLU A 37 13.80 -5.28 -12.21
N ARG A 38 13.96 -6.29 -11.33
CA ARG A 38 13.12 -7.49 -11.35
C ARG A 38 11.68 -7.24 -10.93
N LEU A 39 11.48 -6.47 -9.86
CA LEU A 39 10.14 -6.11 -9.39
C LEU A 39 9.41 -5.24 -10.42
N SER A 40 10.08 -4.27 -11.04
CA SER A 40 9.50 -3.44 -12.11
C SER A 40 9.06 -4.27 -13.32
N GLY A 41 9.83 -5.28 -13.72
CA GLY A 41 9.44 -6.19 -14.78
C GLY A 41 8.19 -7.02 -14.43
N LEU A 42 8.06 -7.45 -13.18
CA LEU A 42 6.87 -8.18 -12.71
C LEU A 42 5.62 -7.29 -12.64
N LEU A 43 5.75 -6.00 -12.33
CA LEU A 43 4.60 -5.07 -12.37
C LEU A 43 3.95 -5.02 -13.77
N GLU A 44 4.71 -5.19 -14.83
CA GLU A 44 4.18 -5.17 -16.20
C GLU A 44 3.50 -6.48 -16.58
N THR A 45 4.12 -7.61 -16.27
CA THR A 45 3.81 -8.91 -16.88
C THR A 45 3.02 -9.86 -15.99
N ALA A 46 3.04 -9.67 -14.66
CA ALA A 46 2.41 -10.59 -13.72
C ALA A 46 0.88 -10.41 -13.63
N PRO A 47 0.13 -11.44 -13.18
CA PRO A 47 -1.29 -11.31 -12.87
C PRO A 47 -1.51 -10.41 -11.62
N LEU A 48 -2.77 -9.93 -11.41
CA LEU A 48 -3.10 -8.93 -10.38
C LEU A 48 -2.69 -9.36 -8.97
N ASN A 49 -2.94 -10.61 -8.60
CA ASN A 49 -2.57 -11.14 -7.28
C ASN A 49 -1.06 -11.19 -7.04
N VAL A 50 -0.25 -11.35 -8.08
CA VAL A 50 1.21 -11.24 -8.00
C VAL A 50 1.63 -9.78 -7.99
N LYS A 51 1.00 -8.92 -8.80
CA LYS A 51 1.25 -7.47 -8.79
C LYS A 51 1.04 -6.87 -7.40
N ALA A 52 0.05 -7.33 -6.64
CA ALA A 52 -0.18 -6.87 -5.27
C ALA A 52 1.03 -7.14 -4.35
N VAL A 53 1.56 -8.38 -4.34
CA VAL A 53 2.75 -8.67 -3.52
C VAL A 53 4.03 -8.03 -4.05
N VAL A 54 4.17 -7.85 -5.36
CA VAL A 54 5.27 -7.10 -5.98
C VAL A 54 5.24 -5.63 -5.54
N THR A 55 4.04 -5.03 -5.52
CA THR A 55 3.83 -3.65 -5.06
C THR A 55 4.26 -3.49 -3.61
N GLY A 56 3.87 -4.41 -2.71
CA GLY A 56 4.32 -4.43 -1.32
C GLY A 56 5.84 -4.54 -1.20
N ALA A 57 6.45 -5.48 -1.92
CA ALA A 57 7.91 -5.66 -1.91
C ALA A 57 8.68 -4.41 -2.41
N ILE A 58 8.11 -3.66 -3.37
CA ILE A 58 8.67 -2.36 -3.78
C ILE A 58 8.57 -1.34 -2.64
N GLY A 59 7.45 -1.32 -1.89
CA GLY A 59 7.28 -0.50 -0.69
C GLY A 59 8.37 -0.79 0.34
N SER A 60 8.60 -2.06 0.66
CA SER A 60 9.64 -2.49 1.59
C SER A 60 11.05 -2.15 1.10
N ALA A 61 11.30 -2.24 -0.21
CA ALA A 61 12.56 -1.80 -0.80
C ALA A 61 12.76 -0.27 -0.65
N ALA A 62 11.70 0.52 -0.83
CA ALA A 62 11.73 1.96 -0.62
C ALA A 62 11.98 2.29 0.86
N HIS A 63 11.28 1.64 1.79
CA HIS A 63 11.46 1.83 3.22
C HIS A 63 12.89 1.50 3.68
N ALA A 64 13.42 0.36 3.23
CA ALA A 64 14.77 -0.09 3.58
C ALA A 64 15.87 0.81 3.01
N SER A 65 15.69 1.33 1.79
CA SER A 65 16.71 2.12 1.09
C SER A 65 16.61 3.62 1.29
N LYS A 66 15.46 4.12 1.82
CA LYS A 66 15.22 5.53 2.13
C LYS A 66 15.55 6.47 0.96
N ASP A 67 16.37 7.48 1.18
CA ASP A 67 16.80 8.46 0.19
C ASP A 67 17.41 7.84 -1.09
N ARG A 68 17.99 6.64 -0.99
CA ARG A 68 18.55 5.90 -2.13
C ARG A 68 17.47 5.40 -3.11
N PHE A 69 16.21 5.28 -2.65
CA PHE A 69 15.08 4.99 -3.50
C PHE A 69 14.75 6.12 -4.48
N THR A 70 15.20 7.34 -4.22
CA THR A 70 14.88 8.54 -5.01
C THR A 70 15.10 8.35 -6.52
N LYS A 71 16.15 7.65 -6.92
CA LYS A 71 16.47 7.39 -8.33
C LYS A 71 15.46 6.49 -9.04
N TYR A 72 14.70 5.69 -8.29
CA TYR A 72 13.66 4.79 -8.82
C TYR A 72 12.25 5.36 -8.72
N PHE A 73 12.07 6.36 -7.85
CA PHE A 73 10.77 6.89 -7.44
C PHE A 73 9.88 7.27 -8.63
N GLN A 74 10.39 8.13 -9.52
CA GLN A 74 9.60 8.66 -10.64
C GLN A 74 9.11 7.56 -11.58
N GLU A 75 9.98 6.65 -11.95
CA GLU A 75 9.64 5.53 -12.85
C GLU A 75 8.64 4.59 -12.19
N THR A 76 8.85 4.26 -10.92
CA THR A 76 7.96 3.38 -10.15
C THR A 76 6.58 4.00 -9.99
N MET A 77 6.49 5.29 -9.66
CA MET A 77 5.21 6.02 -9.59
C MET A 77 4.46 5.98 -10.93
N ASN A 78 5.15 6.23 -12.04
CA ASN A 78 4.54 6.19 -13.37
C ASN A 78 3.95 4.82 -13.72
N ARG A 79 4.59 3.73 -13.26
CA ARG A 79 4.11 2.36 -13.47
C ARG A 79 2.94 1.99 -12.56
N MET A 80 2.87 2.54 -11.35
CA MET A 80 1.89 2.14 -10.33
C MET A 80 0.65 3.04 -10.27
N GLN A 81 0.71 4.29 -10.71
CA GLN A 81 -0.38 5.26 -10.57
C GLN A 81 -1.74 4.77 -11.11
N HIS A 82 -1.74 3.93 -12.16
CA HIS A 82 -2.98 3.39 -12.72
C HIS A 82 -3.65 2.35 -11.81
N PHE A 83 -2.95 1.75 -10.86
CA PHE A 83 -3.55 0.84 -9.87
C PHE A 83 -4.42 1.60 -8.86
N LEU A 84 -4.14 2.89 -8.61
CA LEU A 84 -4.89 3.72 -7.68
C LEU A 84 -6.31 4.07 -8.14
N VAL A 85 -6.61 3.88 -9.42
CA VAL A 85 -7.92 4.17 -10.01
C VAL A 85 -8.72 2.92 -10.38
N LEU A 86 -8.26 1.74 -10.00
CA LEU A 86 -8.99 0.48 -10.18
C LEU A 86 -10.29 0.54 -9.38
N VAL A 87 -11.38 0.06 -9.98
CA VAL A 87 -12.74 0.12 -9.39
C VAL A 87 -13.40 -1.24 -9.26
N GLY A 88 -12.74 -2.30 -9.68
CA GLY A 88 -13.22 -3.67 -9.54
C GLY A 88 -13.13 -4.19 -8.10
N GLU A 89 -13.73 -5.35 -7.87
CA GLU A 89 -13.71 -6.03 -6.57
C GLU A 89 -12.56 -7.03 -6.46
N GLY A 90 -12.37 -7.61 -5.27
CA GLY A 90 -11.39 -8.68 -5.04
C GLY A 90 -9.95 -8.23 -5.27
N GLU A 91 -9.28 -8.82 -6.26
CA GLU A 91 -7.86 -8.57 -6.53
C GLU A 91 -7.56 -7.12 -6.95
N GLU A 92 -8.48 -6.44 -7.63
CA GLU A 92 -8.31 -5.02 -7.98
C GLU A 92 -8.38 -4.12 -6.75
N THR A 93 -9.35 -4.36 -5.87
CA THR A 93 -9.46 -3.65 -4.58
C THR A 93 -8.21 -3.85 -3.74
N GLU A 94 -7.69 -5.08 -3.65
CA GLU A 94 -6.46 -5.37 -2.91
C GLU A 94 -5.26 -4.67 -3.52
N LEU A 95 -5.08 -4.74 -4.84
CA LEU A 95 -3.99 -4.06 -5.53
C LEU A 95 -4.06 -2.55 -5.35
N ARG A 96 -5.26 -1.95 -5.43
CA ARG A 96 -5.45 -0.52 -5.18
C ARG A 96 -5.08 -0.15 -3.74
N GLY A 97 -5.52 -0.93 -2.76
CA GLY A 97 -5.22 -0.69 -1.35
C GLY A 97 -3.72 -0.75 -1.06
N ILE A 98 -3.05 -1.84 -1.45
CA ILE A 98 -1.61 -1.98 -1.23
C ILE A 98 -0.80 -0.93 -1.99
N THR A 99 -1.30 -0.46 -3.15
CA THR A 99 -0.65 0.63 -3.88
C THR A 99 -0.74 1.94 -3.10
N MET A 100 -1.86 2.24 -2.45
CA MET A 100 -2.01 3.42 -1.60
C MET A 100 -1.03 3.38 -0.42
N ASP A 101 -0.91 2.23 0.28
CA ASP A 101 0.05 2.03 1.36
C ASP A 101 1.50 2.23 0.87
N THR A 102 1.85 1.61 -0.26
CA THR A 102 3.18 1.68 -0.86
C THR A 102 3.56 3.11 -1.26
N VAL A 103 2.62 3.86 -1.82
CA VAL A 103 2.84 5.27 -2.20
C VAL A 103 3.04 6.15 -0.97
N GLY A 104 2.38 5.85 0.15
CA GLY A 104 2.67 6.45 1.45
C GLY A 104 4.13 6.23 1.86
N THR A 105 4.61 5.00 1.79
CA THR A 105 6.02 4.64 2.07
C THR A 105 7.00 5.38 1.15
N PHE A 106 6.63 5.61 -0.11
CA PHE A 106 7.47 6.42 -1.02
C PHE A 106 7.60 7.85 -0.53
N ALA A 107 6.50 8.47 -0.04
CA ALA A 107 6.55 9.83 0.50
C ALA A 107 7.53 9.94 1.67
N GLU A 108 7.54 8.96 2.57
CA GLU A 108 8.50 8.89 3.68
C GLU A 108 9.95 8.71 3.18
N ALA A 109 10.15 7.86 2.16
CA ALA A 109 11.47 7.56 1.63
C ALA A 109 12.10 8.75 0.89
N VAL A 110 11.34 9.46 0.04
CA VAL A 110 11.87 10.54 -0.82
C VAL A 110 11.68 11.95 -0.23
N GLY A 111 10.85 12.07 0.80
CA GLY A 111 10.54 13.33 1.48
C GLY A 111 9.56 14.23 0.72
N LYS A 112 9.07 15.25 1.44
CA LYS A 112 7.96 16.09 0.99
C LYS A 112 8.23 16.85 -0.31
N ASP A 113 9.44 17.29 -0.57
CA ASP A 113 9.73 18.16 -1.71
C ASP A 113 9.60 17.39 -3.04
N LEU A 114 10.12 16.17 -3.13
CA LEU A 114 9.97 15.31 -4.30
C LEU A 114 8.56 14.75 -4.42
N PHE A 115 7.88 14.50 -3.29
CA PHE A 115 6.53 13.95 -3.29
C PHE A 115 5.43 15.00 -3.53
N ARG A 116 5.72 16.29 -3.34
CA ARG A 116 4.76 17.40 -3.43
C ARG A 116 3.86 17.40 -4.68
N PRO A 117 4.35 17.12 -5.91
CA PRO A 117 3.49 17.08 -7.09
C PRO A 117 2.37 16.03 -7.03
N TYR A 118 2.54 15.01 -6.21
CA TYR A 118 1.62 13.89 -6.05
C TYR A 118 0.65 14.06 -4.89
N TYR A 119 0.92 14.99 -3.97
CA TYR A 119 0.17 15.16 -2.73
C TYR A 119 -1.33 15.36 -2.97
N GLU A 120 -1.73 16.43 -3.68
CA GLU A 120 -3.15 16.72 -3.91
C GLU A 120 -3.88 15.64 -4.74
N PRO A 121 -3.33 15.13 -5.87
CA PRO A 121 -3.96 14.05 -6.59
C PRO A 121 -4.18 12.80 -5.75
N LEU A 122 -3.22 12.42 -4.92
CA LEU A 122 -3.30 11.22 -4.08
C LEU A 122 -4.24 11.41 -2.88
N MET A 123 -4.27 12.59 -2.27
CA MET A 123 -5.28 12.92 -1.25
C MET A 123 -6.69 12.74 -1.81
N LYS A 124 -6.94 13.20 -3.05
CA LYS A 124 -8.23 13.00 -3.74
C LYS A 124 -8.53 11.51 -3.95
N GLN A 125 -7.55 10.70 -4.36
CA GLN A 125 -7.72 9.25 -4.53
C GLN A 125 -8.02 8.55 -3.19
N ALA A 126 -7.38 8.97 -2.10
CA ALA A 126 -7.65 8.44 -0.76
C ALA A 126 -9.07 8.76 -0.30
N PHE A 127 -9.59 9.98 -0.49
CA PHE A 127 -10.99 10.31 -0.20
C PHE A 127 -11.96 9.46 -1.04
N GLN A 128 -11.70 9.28 -2.33
CA GLN A 128 -12.50 8.40 -3.18
C GLN A 128 -12.48 6.95 -2.69
N GLY A 129 -11.34 6.47 -2.17
CA GLY A 129 -11.23 5.14 -1.60
C GLY A 129 -12.17 4.91 -0.41
N ILE A 130 -12.41 5.94 0.42
CA ILE A 130 -13.35 5.88 1.53
C ILE A 130 -14.81 5.75 1.01
N GLU A 131 -15.16 6.52 -0.04
CA GLU A 131 -16.50 6.55 -0.61
C GLU A 131 -16.91 5.25 -1.31
N LEU A 132 -15.95 4.46 -1.79
CA LEU A 132 -16.21 3.18 -2.47
C LEU A 132 -16.75 2.08 -1.55
N GLY A 133 -16.83 2.30 -0.24
CA GLY A 133 -17.46 1.39 0.72
C GLY A 133 -16.64 0.13 1.07
N SER A 134 -15.48 -0.07 0.46
CA SER A 134 -14.56 -1.17 0.81
C SER A 134 -13.85 -0.88 2.13
N ALA A 135 -13.94 -1.82 3.10
CA ALA A 135 -13.21 -1.73 4.36
C ALA A 135 -11.70 -1.62 4.13
N ARG A 136 -11.16 -2.39 3.19
CA ARG A 136 -9.72 -2.37 2.82
C ARG A 136 -9.28 -1.01 2.29
N LEU A 137 -10.03 -0.42 1.35
CA LEU A 137 -9.69 0.88 0.79
C LEU A 137 -9.80 2.00 1.83
N ARG A 138 -10.76 1.91 2.73
CA ARG A 138 -10.93 2.86 3.84
C ARG A 138 -9.75 2.81 4.80
N GLU A 139 -9.33 1.61 5.20
CA GLU A 139 -8.14 1.39 6.04
C GLU A 139 -6.91 2.02 5.40
N CYS A 140 -6.58 1.65 4.16
CA CYS A 140 -5.41 2.19 3.45
C CYS A 140 -5.47 3.71 3.27
N SER A 141 -6.68 4.27 3.04
CA SER A 141 -6.86 5.73 2.92
C SER A 141 -6.57 6.43 4.25
N PHE A 142 -7.02 5.88 5.38
CA PHE A 142 -6.75 6.46 6.69
C PHE A 142 -5.27 6.36 7.07
N LEU A 143 -4.61 5.23 6.78
CA LEU A 143 -3.17 5.07 6.97
C LEU A 143 -2.41 6.10 6.12
N PHE A 144 -2.80 6.26 4.87
CA PHE A 144 -2.20 7.26 3.97
C PHE A 144 -2.34 8.69 4.50
N PHE A 145 -3.49 9.09 5.05
CA PHE A 145 -3.63 10.40 5.68
C PHE A 145 -2.68 10.60 6.86
N GLY A 146 -2.50 9.55 7.69
CA GLY A 146 -1.55 9.58 8.80
C GLY A 146 -0.10 9.80 8.30
N VAL A 147 0.29 9.08 7.26
CA VAL A 147 1.61 9.25 6.63
C VAL A 147 1.78 10.65 6.05
N MET A 148 0.77 11.16 5.32
CA MET A 148 0.82 12.53 4.76
C MET A 148 0.93 13.59 5.85
N ALA A 149 0.21 13.44 6.97
CA ALA A 149 0.35 14.33 8.11
C ALA A 149 1.77 14.30 8.69
N GLY A 150 2.40 13.12 8.78
CA GLY A 150 3.79 12.97 9.22
C GLY A 150 4.80 13.62 8.28
N VAL A 151 4.65 13.43 6.97
CA VAL A 151 5.58 13.94 5.94
C VAL A 151 5.43 15.45 5.72
N PHE A 152 4.20 15.97 5.67
CA PHE A 152 3.91 17.37 5.35
C PHE A 152 3.78 18.25 6.59
N GLY A 153 3.59 17.68 7.79
CA GLY A 153 3.47 18.43 9.04
C GLY A 153 2.34 19.46 8.99
N GLU A 154 2.65 20.70 9.30
CA GLU A 154 1.67 21.81 9.34
C GLU A 154 0.96 22.04 7.99
N GLU A 155 1.59 21.70 6.87
CA GLU A 155 1.00 21.83 5.55
C GLU A 155 -0.20 20.89 5.34
N PHE A 156 -0.34 19.85 6.18
CA PHE A 156 -1.52 18.97 6.18
C PHE A 156 -2.74 19.59 6.89
N ALA A 157 -2.56 20.59 7.73
CA ALA A 157 -3.65 21.17 8.55
C ALA A 157 -4.91 21.58 7.75
N PRO A 158 -4.81 22.14 6.53
CA PRO A 158 -6.00 22.44 5.72
C PRO A 158 -6.86 21.22 5.35
N SER A 159 -6.31 20.00 5.40
CA SER A 159 -7.03 18.75 5.12
C SER A 159 -7.83 18.22 6.32
N LEU A 160 -7.53 18.66 7.55
CA LEU A 160 -8.17 18.17 8.79
C LEU A 160 -9.69 18.30 8.80
N PRO A 161 -10.32 19.41 8.31
CA PRO A 161 -11.78 19.53 8.31
C PRO A 161 -12.49 18.45 7.49
N ALA A 162 -11.82 17.85 6.49
CA ALA A 162 -12.35 16.76 5.69
C ALA A 162 -11.98 15.38 6.27
N VAL A 163 -10.76 15.22 6.77
CA VAL A 163 -10.23 13.93 7.26
C VAL A 163 -10.84 13.54 8.60
N VAL A 164 -10.90 14.45 9.56
CA VAL A 164 -11.34 14.15 10.93
C VAL A 164 -12.79 13.65 11.02
N PRO A 165 -13.79 14.27 10.34
CA PRO A 165 -15.16 13.75 10.33
C PRO A 165 -15.27 12.33 9.78
N SER A 166 -14.49 12.00 8.72
CA SER A 166 -14.48 10.66 8.12
C SER A 166 -13.91 9.61 9.08
N LEU A 167 -12.85 9.95 9.82
CA LEU A 167 -12.29 9.09 10.87
C LEU A 167 -13.30 8.83 11.99
N ILE A 168 -13.93 9.90 12.52
CA ILE A 168 -14.92 9.77 13.60
C ILE A 168 -16.14 8.95 13.15
N ALA A 169 -16.59 9.13 11.91
CA ALA A 169 -17.69 8.33 11.37
C ALA A 169 -17.35 6.84 11.30
N SER A 170 -16.11 6.50 10.95
CA SER A 170 -15.65 5.10 10.90
C SER A 170 -15.52 4.47 12.29
N LEU A 171 -15.08 5.22 13.30
CA LEU A 171 -15.03 4.73 14.68
C LEU A 171 -16.41 4.38 15.23
N LYS A 172 -17.46 5.12 14.82
CA LYS A 172 -18.85 4.83 15.23
C LYS A 172 -19.45 3.61 14.52
N GLN A 173 -18.99 3.29 13.31
CA GLN A 173 -19.49 2.13 12.55
C GLN A 173 -19.04 0.78 13.14
N GLU A 174 -17.89 0.72 13.78
CA GLU A 174 -17.39 -0.51 14.41
C GLU A 174 -18.20 -0.90 15.66
N GLU A 175 -18.73 0.07 16.42
CA GLU A 175 -19.59 -0.20 17.57
C GLU A 175 -20.93 -0.85 17.20
N SER A 176 -21.46 -0.59 16.02
CA SER A 176 -22.73 -1.18 15.55
C SER A 176 -22.60 -2.55 14.89
N GLY A 177 -21.39 -2.98 14.52
CA GLY A 177 -21.11 -4.27 13.86
C GLY A 177 -20.88 -5.45 14.80
N GLN A 178 -20.71 -5.24 16.12
CA GLN A 178 -20.38 -6.29 17.08
C GLN A 178 -21.59 -6.91 17.80
N GLU A 179 -22.82 -6.47 17.52
CA GLU A 179 -24.01 -6.89 18.28
C GLU A 179 -24.85 -8.01 17.64
N SER A 180 -24.32 -8.81 16.71
CA SER A 180 -25.14 -9.87 16.07
C SER A 180 -24.40 -11.19 15.80
N GLN A 181 -23.93 -11.87 16.85
CA GLN A 181 -23.89 -13.35 16.82
C GLN A 181 -24.15 -13.95 18.23
N PRO A 182 -25.31 -14.58 18.47
CA PRO A 182 -25.53 -15.39 19.67
C PRO A 182 -24.62 -16.61 19.60
N ARG A 183 -23.76 -16.78 20.60
CA ARG A 183 -22.97 -18.00 20.80
C ARG A 183 -23.92 -19.19 20.83
N LYS A 184 -23.84 -20.07 19.85
CA LYS A 184 -24.49 -21.41 19.94
C LYS A 184 -23.79 -22.16 21.06
N SER A 185 -24.49 -22.29 22.16
CA SER A 185 -24.12 -23.18 23.27
C SER A 185 -24.10 -24.62 22.74
N THR A 186 -22.90 -25.19 22.61
CA THR A 186 -22.77 -26.65 22.38
C THR A 186 -22.98 -27.32 23.73
N THR A 187 -24.17 -27.79 23.95
CA THR A 187 -24.52 -28.68 25.06
C THR A 187 -23.94 -30.04 24.77
N TRP A 188 -22.93 -30.43 25.51
CA TRP A 188 -22.52 -31.83 25.60
C TRP A 188 -23.39 -32.48 26.68
N LEU A 189 -24.19 -33.46 26.33
CA LEU A 189 -24.86 -34.38 27.21
C LEU A 189 -24.30 -35.80 27.05
N PRO A 190 -24.44 -36.64 28.07
CA PRO A 190 -23.48 -37.60 28.57
C PRO A 190 -23.36 -38.87 27.77
#